data_2fdb8cde28b5e704f9ec7aaab88d4a67
#
_entry.id   2fdb8cde28b5e704f9ec7aaab88d4a67
#
_cell.length_a   1.000
_cell.length_b   1.000
_cell.length_c   1.000
_cell.angle_alpha   90.00
_cell.angle_beta   90.00
_cell.angle_gamma   90.00
#
_symmetry.space_group_name_H-M   'P 1'
#
loop_
_entity.id
_entity.type
_entity.pdbx_description
1 polymer ?
#
loop_
_entity_poly.entity_id
_entity_poly.type
_entity_poly.pdbx_seq_one_letter_code
_entity_poly.pdbx_strand_id
1 'polypeptide(L)'
;MKKLLGASALVGFMALSVSQLTAQRNVDEGKNFTVSDSPETTVFNLKTPSVNRHINDFRKAEKPAPAPAPAPAPAKVVDDCSPGTVTDYVDKYLVRLEKTAPDMVAMDTPFDYNYTVIAKDKVKKVVVEEAIPPGTVYVSSSPEAEISGSDVTWTLYNLEKGDRIPLALTVKATEMADLTNCATIVAYPEACTTTQVGNPQLAITKSTPREQVMLGAGVPWDITVTNVGNFCAYDVVLTDTLPAGVSHDSGMSQLTTELGTLAPGESRDVTVSTTASATGEHCNVAVASASNADSVEDDACIVVVEAGIDVVKEGTPMQFINKRASYTITATNTGDVPLTDVVVTDTVPAQNELLSAPGAQINGNTATWTTSLGAGESKSFELTVIGRQGGTYCNQVSASSAEYGLFGEDDACTEWRGYPALLIEVIDTEDPLLVGEQTTYIIQITNQGTADDTNVGLEVQLPSQLKVVSASGDTRGSISGNSVSFTPYPVLGSKEIIEFRVVAEAVAEGDARFKAQMKSDLLANPVPEEEATQVY
;
A
#
# COMPACT_ATOMS: atom_id res chain seq x y z
N MET A 1 -42.28 -20.08 -15.46
CA MET A 1 -42.40 -21.20 -16.44
C MET A 1 -41.06 -21.91 -16.53
N LYS A 2 -41.09 -23.22 -16.27
CA LYS A 2 -40.16 -24.31 -16.67
C LYS A 2 -38.66 -24.07 -16.47
N LYS A 3 -37.98 -24.75 -15.48
CA LYS A 3 -37.45 -26.15 -15.46
C LYS A 3 -36.38 -26.38 -16.52
N LEU A 4 -35.17 -26.85 -16.18
CA LEU A 4 -34.69 -28.18 -15.71
C LEU A 4 -33.17 -28.07 -15.49
N LEU A 5 -32.60 -28.56 -14.38
CA LEU A 5 -32.11 -29.92 -14.11
C LEU A 5 -30.79 -30.32 -14.80
N GLY A 6 -29.83 -30.65 -14.01
CA GLY A 6 -28.98 -31.82 -14.05
C GLY A 6 -27.49 -31.44 -13.88
N ALA A 7 -26.61 -31.98 -13.16
CA ALA A 7 -26.42 -33.18 -12.42
C ALA A 7 -25.04 -33.15 -11.81
N SER A 8 -24.90 -33.69 -10.66
CA SER A 8 -23.75 -34.14 -9.88
C SER A 8 -22.49 -34.62 -10.61
N ALA A 9 -21.33 -34.28 -10.06
CA ALA A 9 -20.22 -35.22 -9.94
C ALA A 9 -19.45 -34.97 -8.64
N LEU A 10 -19.53 -35.91 -7.77
CA LEU A 10 -18.80 -36.10 -6.52
C LEU A 10 -17.38 -36.57 -6.86
N VAL A 11 -16.34 -35.89 -6.39
CA VAL A 11 -15.02 -36.49 -6.20
C VAL A 11 -14.50 -36.07 -4.84
N GLY A 12 -14.43 -37.06 -3.96
CA GLY A 12 -13.86 -36.93 -2.64
C GLY A 12 -12.33 -36.82 -2.70
N PHE A 13 -11.77 -35.99 -1.84
CA PHE A 13 -10.36 -36.07 -1.47
C PHE A 13 -10.21 -36.13 0.04
N MET A 14 -9.43 -37.11 0.44
CA MET A 14 -9.07 -37.44 1.81
C MET A 14 -8.38 -36.29 2.52
N ALA A 15 -8.84 -36.03 3.74
CA ALA A 15 -8.12 -35.24 4.72
C ALA A 15 -6.93 -36.05 5.28
N LEU A 16 -5.74 -35.48 5.22
CA LEU A 16 -4.61 -35.89 6.05
C LEU A 16 -4.44 -34.85 7.17
N SER A 17 -4.68 -35.32 8.39
CA SER A 17 -4.42 -34.60 9.63
C SER A 17 -2.92 -34.44 9.87
N VAL A 18 -2.45 -33.23 10.10
CA VAL A 18 -1.13 -32.97 10.69
C VAL A 18 -1.33 -32.55 12.14
N SER A 19 -0.80 -33.37 13.02
CA SER A 19 -0.81 -33.21 14.48
C SER A 19 0.01 -31.99 14.93
N GLN A 20 -0.57 -31.24 15.84
CA GLN A 20 0.07 -30.19 16.63
C GLN A 20 1.21 -30.77 17.52
N LEU A 21 2.36 -30.14 17.47
CA LEU A 21 3.39 -30.24 18.48
C LEU A 21 3.48 -28.90 19.23
N THR A 22 2.99 -28.90 20.44
CA THR A 22 3.23 -27.85 21.44
C THR A 22 4.63 -27.98 22.00
N ALA A 23 5.46 -26.95 21.87
CA ALA A 23 6.71 -26.84 22.62
C ALA A 23 6.57 -25.79 23.73
N GLN A 24 6.69 -26.25 24.96
CA GLN A 24 6.81 -25.43 26.17
C GLN A 24 8.17 -24.71 26.22
N ARG A 25 8.13 -23.45 26.60
CA ARG A 25 9.31 -22.67 27.02
C ARG A 25 9.87 -23.19 28.34
N ASN A 26 11.18 -23.35 28.40
CA ASN A 26 11.93 -23.17 29.64
C ASN A 26 13.11 -22.23 29.37
N VAL A 27 13.15 -21.18 30.16
CA VAL A 27 14.22 -20.21 30.28
C VAL A 27 15.30 -20.83 31.17
N ASP A 28 16.57 -20.86 30.73
CA ASP A 28 17.69 -20.67 31.66
C ASP A 28 18.99 -20.24 30.95
N GLU A 29 19.78 -19.57 31.71
CA GLU A 29 20.89 -18.67 31.43
C GLU A 29 22.15 -19.28 30.78
N GLY A 30 22.77 -18.48 29.93
CA GLY A 30 24.21 -18.22 29.87
C GLY A 30 25.17 -19.35 29.53
N LYS A 31 25.83 -19.27 28.36
CA LYS A 31 27.28 -19.37 28.15
C LYS A 31 27.67 -19.28 26.67
N ASN A 32 28.73 -18.52 26.40
CA ASN A 32 29.46 -18.43 25.15
C ASN A 32 29.90 -19.80 24.62
N PHE A 33 29.68 -20.06 23.32
CA PHE A 33 30.45 -21.04 22.57
C PHE A 33 30.72 -20.56 21.15
N THR A 34 31.99 -20.52 20.81
CA THR A 34 32.55 -20.41 19.46
C THR A 34 32.23 -21.68 18.67
N VAL A 35 31.75 -21.53 17.43
CA VAL A 35 31.59 -22.66 16.50
C VAL A 35 32.63 -22.53 15.39
N SER A 36 33.52 -23.52 15.35
CA SER A 36 34.29 -23.89 14.18
C SER A 36 33.71 -25.20 13.63
N ASP A 37 33.84 -25.36 12.30
CA ASP A 37 33.93 -26.60 11.52
C ASP A 37 32.68 -27.25 10.91
N SER A 38 32.80 -27.28 9.61
CA SER A 38 32.39 -28.14 8.47
C SER A 38 31.45 -29.35 8.72
N PRO A 39 30.49 -29.59 7.83
CA PRO A 39 29.72 -30.82 7.83
C PRO A 39 30.38 -31.91 6.96
N GLU A 40 30.65 -33.04 7.57
CA GLU A 40 31.00 -34.32 6.92
C GLU A 40 29.80 -34.91 6.18
N THR A 41 30.10 -35.36 4.97
CA THR A 41 29.18 -36.07 4.09
C THR A 41 29.02 -37.52 4.54
N THR A 42 27.86 -37.91 5.02
CA THR A 42 27.56 -39.33 5.33
C THR A 42 26.96 -40.04 4.11
N VAL A 43 27.73 -40.97 3.54
CA VAL A 43 27.30 -41.86 2.46
C VAL A 43 26.57 -43.06 3.07
N PHE A 44 25.29 -43.23 2.74
CA PHE A 44 24.55 -44.44 3.08
C PHE A 44 24.71 -45.51 1.99
N ASN A 45 25.42 -46.60 2.33
CA ASN A 45 25.47 -47.81 1.54
C ASN A 45 24.27 -48.73 1.82
N LEU A 46 23.36 -48.87 0.86
CA LEU A 46 22.32 -49.88 0.92
C LEU A 46 22.78 -51.15 0.17
N LYS A 47 23.04 -52.21 0.93
CA LYS A 47 23.23 -53.56 0.39
C LYS A 47 21.87 -54.15 -0.01
N THR A 48 21.73 -54.54 -1.27
CA THR A 48 20.66 -55.42 -1.76
C THR A 48 21.10 -56.88 -1.67
N PRO A 49 20.23 -57.79 -1.28
CA PRO A 49 20.53 -59.21 -1.29
C PRO A 49 20.30 -59.85 -2.69
N SER A 50 21.24 -60.66 -3.09
CA SER A 50 21.21 -61.50 -4.27
C SER A 50 20.17 -62.61 -4.18
N VAL A 51 19.38 -62.81 -5.22
CA VAL A 51 18.63 -64.06 -5.45
C VAL A 51 19.03 -64.64 -6.80
N ASN A 52 19.75 -65.76 -6.73
CA ASN A 52 20.03 -66.64 -7.89
C ASN A 52 18.74 -67.33 -8.36
N ARG A 53 18.46 -67.31 -9.65
CA ARG A 53 17.79 -68.44 -10.33
C ARG A 53 18.26 -68.52 -11.79
N HIS A 54 18.87 -69.69 -12.10
CA HIS A 54 19.08 -70.21 -13.41
C HIS A 54 17.77 -70.48 -14.14
N ILE A 55 17.68 -70.10 -15.43
CA ILE A 55 17.01 -70.88 -16.48
C ILE A 55 17.73 -70.60 -17.81
N ASN A 56 18.23 -71.63 -18.38
CA ASN A 56 18.69 -71.72 -19.79
C ASN A 56 17.49 -71.60 -20.72
N ASP A 57 17.57 -70.78 -21.76
CA ASP A 57 16.97 -71.16 -23.06
C ASP A 57 17.70 -70.50 -24.25
N PHE A 58 18.07 -71.36 -25.17
CA PHE A 58 18.71 -71.01 -26.43
C PHE A 58 17.68 -70.44 -27.41
N ARG A 59 17.93 -69.26 -28.02
CA ARG A 59 17.51 -68.99 -29.40
C ARG A 59 18.26 -67.84 -30.05
N LYS A 60 18.88 -68.18 -31.19
CA LYS A 60 19.25 -67.39 -32.39
C LYS A 60 19.84 -66.00 -32.19
N ALA A 61 21.11 -65.91 -32.57
CA ALA A 61 21.81 -64.66 -32.85
C ALA A 61 21.18 -63.95 -34.05
N GLU A 62 20.54 -62.84 -33.82
CA GLU A 62 20.31 -61.76 -34.79
C GLU A 62 21.54 -60.87 -34.84
N LYS A 63 21.95 -60.54 -36.05
CA LYS A 63 23.07 -59.63 -36.36
C LYS A 63 22.87 -58.32 -35.70
N PRO A 64 23.80 -57.75 -34.89
CA PRO A 64 23.64 -56.46 -34.27
C PRO A 64 23.50 -55.36 -35.33
N ALA A 65 22.50 -54.51 -35.15
CA ALA A 65 22.34 -53.30 -35.94
C ALA A 65 23.59 -52.42 -35.77
N PRO A 66 23.98 -51.66 -36.81
CA PRO A 66 25.13 -50.75 -36.70
C PRO A 66 24.89 -49.77 -35.56
N ALA A 67 25.93 -49.59 -34.75
CA ALA A 67 25.93 -48.62 -33.68
C ALA A 67 25.52 -47.22 -34.21
N PRO A 68 24.67 -46.49 -33.51
CA PRO A 68 24.39 -45.12 -33.90
C PRO A 68 25.71 -44.33 -33.94
N ALA A 69 25.84 -43.49 -34.98
CA ALA A 69 26.97 -42.58 -35.09
C ALA A 69 27.18 -41.86 -33.76
N PRO A 70 28.42 -41.67 -33.31
CA PRO A 70 28.68 -40.91 -32.10
C PRO A 70 28.01 -39.56 -32.23
N ALA A 71 27.29 -39.18 -31.18
CA ALA A 71 26.75 -37.84 -31.08
C ALA A 71 27.89 -36.83 -31.31
N PRO A 72 27.65 -35.72 -32.02
CA PRO A 72 28.66 -34.69 -32.16
C PRO A 72 29.18 -34.34 -30.76
N ALA A 73 30.50 -34.26 -30.62
CA ALA A 73 31.15 -33.88 -29.39
C ALA A 73 30.50 -32.58 -28.91
N PRO A 74 30.19 -32.45 -27.58
CA PRO A 74 29.66 -31.19 -27.07
C PRO A 74 30.60 -30.06 -27.48
N ALA A 75 30.03 -28.98 -27.98
CA ALA A 75 30.77 -27.77 -28.26
C ALA A 75 31.63 -27.45 -27.03
N LYS A 76 32.91 -27.19 -27.26
CA LYS A 76 33.84 -26.85 -26.18
C LYS A 76 33.33 -25.60 -25.53
N VAL A 77 32.81 -25.71 -24.30
CA VAL A 77 32.47 -24.56 -23.49
C VAL A 77 33.79 -23.87 -23.17
N VAL A 78 33.90 -22.61 -23.51
CA VAL A 78 35.09 -21.80 -23.22
C VAL A 78 34.94 -21.36 -21.76
N ASP A 79 35.67 -22.02 -20.88
CA ASP A 79 35.69 -21.66 -19.44
C ASP A 79 36.49 -20.39 -19.18
N ASP A 80 37.27 -19.89 -20.14
CA ASP A 80 38.04 -18.65 -20.08
C ASP A 80 37.75 -17.82 -21.34
N CYS A 81 37.24 -16.62 -21.12
CA CYS A 81 36.92 -15.66 -22.18
C CYS A 81 38.16 -14.95 -22.76
N SER A 82 39.35 -15.33 -22.37
CA SER A 82 40.59 -14.88 -23.00
C SER A 82 40.86 -15.70 -24.27
N PRO A 83 40.82 -15.08 -25.47
CA PRO A 83 41.15 -15.80 -26.68
C PRO A 83 42.57 -16.38 -26.60
N GLY A 84 42.65 -17.68 -26.74
CA GLY A 84 43.93 -18.33 -26.95
C GLY A 84 44.42 -18.10 -28.38
N THR A 85 45.59 -18.65 -28.70
CA THR A 85 46.10 -18.67 -30.07
C THR A 85 46.38 -20.10 -30.51
N VAL A 86 45.97 -20.41 -31.72
CA VAL A 86 46.35 -21.64 -32.40
C VAL A 86 47.48 -21.37 -33.35
N THR A 87 48.46 -22.24 -33.33
CA THR A 87 49.68 -22.12 -34.18
C THR A 87 49.87 -23.40 -34.95
N ASP A 88 50.11 -23.27 -36.25
CA ASP A 88 50.55 -24.33 -37.10
C ASP A 88 51.72 -23.86 -37.98
N TYR A 89 52.50 -24.75 -38.52
CA TYR A 89 53.62 -24.41 -39.36
C TYR A 89 53.86 -25.42 -40.46
N VAL A 90 54.44 -24.89 -41.50
CA VAL A 90 54.93 -25.68 -42.63
C VAL A 90 56.45 -25.55 -42.71
N ASP A 91 57.14 -26.68 -42.74
CA ASP A 91 58.59 -26.71 -42.81
C ASP A 91 59.03 -27.26 -44.17
N LYS A 92 59.69 -26.45 -44.97
CA LYS A 92 60.27 -26.73 -46.25
C LYS A 92 61.77 -26.64 -46.24
N TYR A 93 62.43 -27.19 -47.22
CA TYR A 93 63.90 -27.20 -47.30
C TYR A 93 64.50 -25.77 -47.24
N LEU A 94 63.84 -24.77 -47.89
CA LEU A 94 64.34 -23.40 -48.01
C LEU A 94 63.57 -22.40 -47.15
N VAL A 95 62.32 -22.69 -46.78
CA VAL A 95 61.48 -21.75 -46.02
C VAL A 95 60.58 -22.50 -45.01
N ARG A 96 60.24 -21.78 -43.95
CA ARG A 96 59.18 -22.18 -43.02
C ARG A 96 58.11 -21.09 -42.99
N LEU A 97 56.86 -21.51 -43.01
CA LEU A 97 55.72 -20.63 -42.76
C LEU A 97 55.14 -21.01 -41.39
N GLU A 98 55.12 -20.09 -40.50
CA GLU A 98 54.39 -20.18 -39.23
C GLU A 98 53.09 -19.41 -39.38
N LYS A 99 51.97 -19.99 -38.96
CA LYS A 99 50.67 -19.34 -38.99
C LYS A 99 50.04 -19.42 -37.62
N THR A 100 49.52 -18.26 -37.16
CA THR A 100 48.82 -18.16 -35.89
C THR A 100 47.47 -17.46 -36.08
N ALA A 101 46.46 -17.89 -35.34
CA ALA A 101 45.15 -17.28 -35.31
C ALA A 101 44.60 -17.33 -33.87
N PRO A 102 43.65 -16.46 -33.48
CA PRO A 102 42.89 -16.68 -32.28
C PRO A 102 42.09 -18.01 -32.39
N ASP A 103 42.00 -18.75 -31.30
CA ASP A 103 41.23 -20.00 -31.23
C ASP A 103 39.73 -19.73 -31.22
N MET A 104 39.29 -18.52 -30.88
CA MET A 104 37.90 -18.08 -30.86
C MET A 104 37.79 -16.60 -31.17
N VAL A 105 36.76 -16.18 -31.92
CA VAL A 105 36.44 -14.81 -32.23
C VAL A 105 34.94 -14.56 -32.13
N ALA A 106 34.57 -13.37 -31.79
CA ALA A 106 33.16 -12.96 -31.81
C ALA A 106 32.73 -12.65 -33.25
N MET A 107 31.46 -12.91 -33.56
CA MET A 107 30.85 -12.53 -34.82
C MET A 107 30.94 -11.01 -35.03
N ASP A 108 31.06 -10.58 -36.28
CA ASP A 108 31.20 -9.18 -36.68
C ASP A 108 32.43 -8.41 -36.12
N THR A 109 33.32 -9.08 -35.43
CA THR A 109 34.57 -8.52 -34.92
C THR A 109 35.73 -8.84 -35.86
N PRO A 110 36.53 -7.88 -36.33
CA PRO A 110 37.74 -8.14 -37.07
C PRO A 110 38.78 -8.91 -36.24
N PHE A 111 39.46 -9.85 -36.90
CA PHE A 111 40.58 -10.58 -36.29
C PHE A 111 41.65 -10.89 -37.32
N ASP A 112 42.84 -11.23 -36.83
CA ASP A 112 44.00 -11.42 -37.68
C ASP A 112 44.42 -12.90 -37.76
N TYR A 113 44.67 -13.38 -38.99
CA TYR A 113 45.58 -14.46 -39.25
C TYR A 113 46.97 -13.89 -39.41
N ASN A 114 47.89 -14.26 -38.54
CA ASN A 114 49.28 -13.80 -38.57
C ASN A 114 50.19 -14.88 -39.11
N TYR A 115 51.08 -14.50 -39.99
CA TYR A 115 52.05 -15.39 -40.60
C TYR A 115 53.46 -14.88 -40.33
N THR A 116 54.40 -15.82 -40.23
CA THR A 116 55.81 -15.52 -40.26
C THR A 116 56.51 -16.40 -41.29
N VAL A 117 56.98 -15.80 -42.35
CA VAL A 117 57.81 -16.45 -43.33
C VAL A 117 59.25 -16.43 -42.82
N ILE A 118 59.86 -17.59 -42.60
CA ILE A 118 61.23 -17.73 -42.12
C ILE A 118 62.06 -18.35 -43.25
N ALA A 119 63.07 -17.61 -43.71
CA ALA A 119 64.01 -18.11 -44.69
C ALA A 119 65.11 -18.95 -44.00
N LYS A 120 65.20 -20.22 -44.35
CA LYS A 120 66.24 -21.16 -43.87
C LYS A 120 67.52 -21.11 -44.66
N ASP A 121 67.43 -20.62 -45.87
CA ASP A 121 68.54 -20.32 -46.76
C ASP A 121 68.15 -19.17 -47.69
N LYS A 122 69.07 -18.67 -48.49
CA LYS A 122 68.82 -17.58 -49.43
C LYS A 122 67.78 -17.97 -50.46
N VAL A 123 66.66 -17.18 -50.55
CA VAL A 123 65.53 -17.45 -51.44
C VAL A 123 65.24 -16.22 -52.27
N LYS A 124 65.15 -16.41 -53.58
CA LYS A 124 64.96 -15.33 -54.52
C LYS A 124 63.54 -14.82 -54.61
N LYS A 125 62.55 -15.69 -54.44
CA LYS A 125 61.11 -15.39 -54.43
C LYS A 125 60.37 -16.44 -53.59
N VAL A 126 59.52 -15.98 -52.74
CA VAL A 126 58.56 -16.77 -51.95
C VAL A 126 57.18 -16.24 -52.24
N VAL A 127 56.24 -17.10 -52.50
CA VAL A 127 54.86 -16.77 -52.67
C VAL A 127 54.07 -17.48 -51.56
N VAL A 128 53.30 -16.73 -50.81
CA VAL A 128 52.36 -17.21 -49.82
C VAL A 128 50.95 -16.98 -50.37
N GLU A 129 50.23 -18.04 -50.52
CA GLU A 129 48.85 -18.03 -51.06
C GLU A 129 47.90 -18.54 -49.98
N GLU A 130 46.79 -17.87 -49.88
CA GLU A 130 45.73 -18.18 -48.95
C GLU A 130 44.36 -17.86 -49.54
N ALA A 131 43.33 -18.59 -49.15
CA ALA A 131 41.95 -18.25 -49.46
C ALA A 131 41.25 -17.60 -48.27
N ILE A 132 40.52 -16.54 -48.48
CA ILE A 132 39.63 -15.94 -47.48
C ILE A 132 38.63 -17.03 -47.08
N PRO A 133 38.52 -17.39 -45.78
CA PRO A 133 37.65 -18.46 -45.33
C PRO A 133 36.18 -18.19 -45.66
N PRO A 134 35.41 -19.18 -46.10
CA PRO A 134 33.96 -19.02 -46.18
C PRO A 134 33.35 -18.57 -44.86
N GLY A 135 32.35 -17.70 -44.91
CA GLY A 135 31.75 -17.11 -43.68
C GLY A 135 32.54 -15.93 -43.11
N THR A 136 33.55 -15.42 -43.86
CA THR A 136 34.27 -14.20 -43.50
C THR A 136 34.31 -13.20 -44.66
N VAL A 137 34.60 -11.94 -44.33
CA VAL A 137 34.87 -10.89 -45.30
C VAL A 137 36.26 -10.32 -45.06
N TYR A 138 36.95 -10.00 -46.15
CA TYR A 138 38.25 -9.33 -46.11
C TYR A 138 38.14 -7.93 -45.51
N VAL A 139 39.07 -7.58 -44.64
CA VAL A 139 39.18 -6.25 -44.07
C VAL A 139 40.45 -5.54 -44.53
N SER A 140 41.61 -6.16 -44.32
CA SER A 140 42.92 -5.63 -44.71
C SER A 140 43.98 -6.72 -44.74
N SER A 141 45.17 -6.38 -45.29
CA SER A 141 46.36 -7.20 -45.20
C SER A 141 47.59 -6.35 -44.95
N SER A 142 48.61 -6.91 -44.26
CA SER A 142 49.86 -6.24 -44.00
C SER A 142 51.02 -7.20 -44.14
N PRO A 143 52.04 -6.93 -45.03
CA PRO A 143 51.98 -5.90 -46.08
C PRO A 143 50.80 -6.14 -47.03
N GLU A 144 50.43 -5.12 -47.82
CA GLU A 144 49.36 -5.23 -48.80
C GLU A 144 49.56 -6.42 -49.70
N ALA A 145 48.53 -7.28 -49.81
CA ALA A 145 48.51 -8.48 -50.60
C ALA A 145 47.78 -8.25 -51.93
N GLU A 146 48.09 -9.03 -52.92
CA GLU A 146 47.28 -9.09 -54.15
C GLU A 146 46.03 -9.92 -53.87
N ILE A 147 44.83 -9.32 -54.12
CA ILE A 147 43.53 -9.97 -53.89
C ILE A 147 42.87 -10.28 -55.23
N SER A 148 42.53 -11.57 -55.46
CA SER A 148 41.81 -12.01 -56.64
C SER A 148 40.66 -12.93 -56.26
N GLY A 149 39.43 -12.37 -56.18
CA GLY A 149 38.29 -13.13 -55.66
C GLY A 149 38.45 -13.41 -54.16
N SER A 150 38.51 -14.70 -53.77
CA SER A 150 38.81 -15.11 -52.40
C SER A 150 40.29 -15.31 -52.13
N ASP A 151 41.15 -15.27 -53.16
CA ASP A 151 42.55 -15.60 -53.04
C ASP A 151 43.37 -14.37 -52.60
N VAL A 152 44.23 -14.56 -51.64
CA VAL A 152 45.16 -13.57 -51.07
C VAL A 152 46.58 -14.04 -51.34
N THR A 153 47.39 -13.22 -52.03
CA THR A 153 48.73 -13.60 -52.42
C THR A 153 49.76 -12.57 -51.97
N TRP A 154 50.74 -12.99 -51.21
CA TRP A 154 51.93 -12.19 -50.92
C TRP A 154 53.10 -12.74 -51.74
N THR A 155 53.79 -11.85 -52.37
CA THR A 155 55.06 -12.17 -53.07
C THR A 155 56.22 -11.45 -52.38
N LEU A 156 57.14 -12.24 -51.83
CA LEU A 156 58.35 -11.75 -51.15
C LEU A 156 59.58 -12.04 -52.03
N TYR A 157 60.52 -11.11 -52.04
CA TYR A 157 61.72 -11.20 -52.87
C TYR A 157 62.99 -11.07 -52.06
N ASN A 158 64.07 -11.78 -52.49
CA ASN A 158 65.44 -11.67 -52.01
C ASN A 158 65.54 -11.85 -50.49
N LEU A 159 64.96 -12.90 -49.95
CA LEU A 159 65.12 -13.26 -48.55
C LEU A 159 66.47 -13.89 -48.31
N GLU A 160 67.17 -13.37 -47.28
CA GLU A 160 68.43 -13.93 -46.80
C GLU A 160 68.18 -14.96 -45.69
N LYS A 161 69.16 -15.86 -45.47
CA LYS A 161 69.04 -16.87 -44.40
C LYS A 161 68.81 -16.22 -43.04
N GLY A 162 67.76 -16.61 -42.36
CA GLY A 162 67.38 -16.12 -41.05
C GLY A 162 66.35 -14.98 -41.08
N ASP A 163 66.02 -14.46 -42.27
CA ASP A 163 64.93 -13.47 -42.38
C ASP A 163 63.62 -14.00 -41.85
N ARG A 164 62.93 -13.15 -41.08
CA ARG A 164 61.59 -13.41 -40.52
C ARG A 164 60.66 -12.28 -40.99
N ILE A 165 59.80 -12.57 -41.94
CA ILE A 165 58.89 -11.62 -42.55
C ILE A 165 57.49 -11.86 -41.99
N PRO A 166 56.96 -10.90 -41.19
CA PRO A 166 55.61 -10.99 -40.68
C PRO A 166 54.62 -10.60 -41.80
N LEU A 167 53.54 -11.37 -41.93
CA LEU A 167 52.37 -11.06 -42.77
C LEU A 167 51.14 -11.17 -41.90
N ALA A 168 50.11 -10.41 -42.23
CA ALA A 168 48.81 -10.47 -41.53
C ALA A 168 47.67 -10.36 -42.54
N LEU A 169 46.63 -11.14 -42.33
CA LEU A 169 45.37 -11.04 -43.03
C LEU A 169 44.29 -10.77 -41.98
N THR A 170 43.68 -9.57 -42.04
CA THR A 170 42.55 -9.21 -41.19
C THR A 170 41.26 -9.55 -41.91
N VAL A 171 40.44 -10.37 -41.28
CA VAL A 171 39.09 -10.74 -41.75
C VAL A 171 38.06 -10.51 -40.65
N LYS A 172 36.79 -10.46 -41.02
CA LYS A 172 35.67 -10.35 -40.11
C LYS A 172 34.71 -11.51 -40.33
N ALA A 173 34.39 -12.27 -39.28
CA ALA A 173 33.44 -13.38 -39.35
C ALA A 173 32.00 -12.81 -39.51
N THR A 174 31.25 -13.37 -40.47
CA THR A 174 29.85 -12.99 -40.79
C THR A 174 28.85 -14.09 -40.49
N GLU A 175 29.33 -15.30 -40.17
CA GLU A 175 28.52 -16.48 -39.87
C GLU A 175 29.09 -17.21 -38.66
N MET A 176 28.22 -17.85 -37.86
CA MET A 176 28.64 -18.77 -36.80
C MET A 176 29.06 -20.11 -37.41
N ALA A 177 30.34 -20.33 -37.47
CA ALA A 177 30.93 -21.57 -38.01
C ALA A 177 32.35 -21.78 -37.48
N ASP A 178 32.83 -23.00 -37.54
CA ASP A 178 34.27 -23.29 -37.41
C ASP A 178 34.98 -22.85 -38.70
N LEU A 179 35.86 -21.86 -38.56
CA LEU A 179 36.62 -21.31 -39.69
C LEU A 179 37.95 -22.05 -39.83
N THR A 180 38.03 -22.91 -40.82
CA THR A 180 39.31 -23.53 -41.22
C THR A 180 39.94 -22.69 -42.31
N ASN A 181 41.13 -22.20 -42.05
CA ASN A 181 41.88 -21.40 -42.99
C ASN A 181 43.29 -21.99 -43.20
N CYS A 182 43.64 -22.26 -44.44
CA CYS A 182 44.87 -22.90 -44.84
C CYS A 182 45.69 -22.00 -45.76
N ALA A 183 46.95 -21.74 -45.41
CA ALA A 183 47.87 -21.04 -46.25
C ALA A 183 48.91 -21.97 -46.87
N THR A 184 49.25 -21.70 -48.11
CA THR A 184 50.33 -22.42 -48.82
C THR A 184 51.52 -21.53 -49.03
N ILE A 185 52.72 -22.13 -49.02
CA ILE A 185 53.95 -21.47 -49.44
C ILE A 185 54.53 -22.24 -50.60
N VAL A 186 54.92 -21.55 -51.66
CA VAL A 186 55.35 -22.21 -52.89
C VAL A 186 56.46 -23.17 -52.61
N ALA A 187 56.16 -24.43 -52.65
CA ALA A 187 56.84 -25.72 -52.65
C ALA A 187 56.25 -26.71 -51.63
N TYR A 188 54.93 -26.62 -51.27
CA TYR A 188 54.16 -27.63 -50.49
C TYR A 188 54.76 -28.06 -49.14
N PRO A 189 54.13 -28.00 -48.06
CA PRO A 189 52.80 -28.35 -47.60
C PRO A 189 52.04 -27.13 -46.96
N GLU A 190 50.78 -27.38 -46.47
CA GLU A 190 49.84 -26.42 -45.94
C GLU A 190 49.94 -26.29 -44.41
N ALA A 191 49.79 -25.09 -43.89
CA ALA A 191 49.51 -24.82 -42.46
C ALA A 191 48.02 -24.40 -42.32
N CYS A 192 47.26 -25.10 -41.50
CA CYS A 192 45.85 -24.86 -41.32
C CYS A 192 45.57 -24.50 -39.86
N THR A 193 44.75 -23.47 -39.65
CA THR A 193 44.21 -23.11 -38.35
C THR A 193 42.70 -23.13 -38.40
N THR A 194 42.09 -23.54 -37.32
CA THR A 194 40.63 -23.47 -37.15
C THR A 194 40.32 -22.42 -36.11
N THR A 195 39.48 -21.45 -36.45
CA THR A 195 38.98 -20.43 -35.55
C THR A 195 37.50 -20.63 -35.33
N GLN A 196 37.07 -20.72 -34.09
CA GLN A 196 35.66 -20.78 -33.75
C GLN A 196 35.07 -19.37 -33.70
N VAL A 197 33.87 -19.23 -34.26
CA VAL A 197 33.09 -17.99 -34.19
C VAL A 197 31.94 -18.20 -33.23
N GLY A 198 31.86 -17.36 -32.24
CA GLY A 198 30.80 -17.35 -31.25
C GLY A 198 30.00 -16.04 -31.26
N ASN A 199 28.80 -16.10 -30.69
CA ASN A 199 27.91 -14.97 -30.58
C ASN A 199 27.47 -14.82 -29.10
N PRO A 200 27.88 -13.74 -28.40
CA PRO A 200 27.35 -13.43 -27.07
C PRO A 200 25.91 -12.94 -27.21
N GLN A 201 25.05 -13.34 -26.29
CA GLN A 201 23.67 -12.88 -26.19
C GLN A 201 23.32 -12.70 -24.73
N LEU A 202 22.79 -11.52 -24.40
CA LEU A 202 22.31 -11.26 -23.06
C LEU A 202 20.83 -11.60 -22.93
N ALA A 203 20.43 -12.05 -21.75
CA ALA A 203 19.07 -12.09 -21.28
C ALA A 203 19.02 -11.43 -19.91
N ILE A 204 17.92 -10.74 -19.60
CA ILE A 204 17.69 -10.11 -18.31
C ILE A 204 16.33 -10.53 -17.80
N THR A 205 16.22 -10.71 -16.48
CA THR A 205 14.93 -10.85 -15.79
C THR A 205 14.92 -9.93 -14.59
N LYS A 206 13.78 -9.26 -14.38
CA LYS A 206 13.56 -8.38 -13.25
C LYS A 206 12.26 -8.75 -12.54
N SER A 207 12.30 -8.80 -11.22
CA SER A 207 11.14 -9.13 -10.40
C SER A 207 11.16 -8.41 -9.06
N THR A 208 10.02 -8.41 -8.39
CA THR A 208 9.87 -7.98 -7.00
C THR A 208 8.98 -8.99 -6.26
N PRO A 209 9.23 -9.29 -4.98
CA PRO A 209 8.46 -10.29 -4.23
C PRO A 209 7.04 -9.80 -3.87
N ARG A 210 6.72 -8.52 -4.10
CA ARG A 210 5.43 -7.92 -3.75
C ARG A 210 4.91 -7.04 -4.88
N GLU A 211 3.70 -7.34 -5.33
CA GLU A 211 3.00 -6.54 -6.33
C GLU A 211 2.37 -5.26 -5.70
N GLN A 212 2.08 -5.29 -4.39
CA GLN A 212 1.52 -4.16 -3.65
C GLN A 212 2.30 -3.90 -2.37
N VAL A 213 2.60 -2.64 -2.08
CA VAL A 213 3.32 -2.20 -0.90
C VAL A 213 2.70 -0.93 -0.31
N MET A 214 2.89 -0.73 0.99
CA MET A 214 2.49 0.52 1.65
C MET A 214 3.47 1.65 1.34
N LEU A 215 2.97 2.87 1.30
CA LEU A 215 3.80 4.08 1.25
C LEU A 215 4.83 4.06 2.41
N GLY A 216 6.09 4.35 2.08
CA GLY A 216 7.22 4.27 3.01
C GLY A 216 7.80 2.87 3.21
N ALA A 217 7.24 1.82 2.60
CA ALA A 217 7.77 0.46 2.69
C ALA A 217 9.02 0.26 1.81
N GLY A 218 9.91 -0.64 2.24
CA GLY A 218 11.05 -1.09 1.44
C GLY A 218 10.61 -1.99 0.29
N VAL A 219 11.18 -1.76 -0.89
CA VAL A 219 10.92 -2.51 -2.13
C VAL A 219 12.24 -3.03 -2.67
N PRO A 220 12.51 -4.33 -2.58
CA PRO A 220 13.63 -4.96 -3.28
C PRO A 220 13.24 -5.27 -4.73
N TRP A 221 14.18 -5.05 -5.65
CA TRP A 221 14.10 -5.42 -7.05
C TRP A 221 15.21 -6.43 -7.33
N ASP A 222 14.86 -7.65 -7.67
CA ASP A 222 15.80 -8.72 -7.99
C ASP A 222 15.98 -8.78 -9.51
N ILE A 223 17.23 -8.62 -9.95
CA ILE A 223 17.61 -8.54 -11.36
C ILE A 223 18.65 -9.61 -11.62
N THR A 224 18.41 -10.46 -12.63
CA THR A 224 19.34 -11.47 -13.06
C THR A 224 19.73 -11.20 -14.51
N VAL A 225 21.03 -11.04 -14.79
CA VAL A 225 21.58 -10.90 -16.13
C VAL A 225 22.34 -12.18 -16.49
N THR A 226 22.00 -12.80 -17.61
CA THR A 226 22.57 -14.06 -18.06
C THR A 226 23.13 -13.93 -19.48
N ASN A 227 24.33 -14.46 -19.72
CA ASN A 227 24.81 -14.67 -21.08
C ASN A 227 24.27 -16.00 -21.61
N VAL A 228 23.23 -15.95 -22.44
CA VAL A 228 22.61 -17.11 -23.08
C VAL A 228 23.25 -17.48 -24.42
N GLY A 229 24.27 -16.70 -24.83
CA GLY A 229 25.06 -16.97 -26.05
C GLY A 229 26.10 -18.05 -25.85
N ASN A 230 26.91 -18.30 -26.92
CA ASN A 230 27.98 -19.28 -26.93
C ASN A 230 29.37 -18.64 -26.95
N PHE A 231 29.47 -17.35 -26.69
CA PHE A 231 30.71 -16.57 -26.56
C PHE A 231 30.62 -15.62 -25.36
N CYS A 232 31.77 -15.20 -24.84
CA CYS A 232 31.83 -14.27 -23.71
C CYS A 232 31.21 -12.90 -24.06
N ALA A 233 30.36 -12.39 -23.19
CA ALA A 233 29.90 -11.01 -23.22
C ALA A 233 30.88 -10.16 -22.40
N TYR A 234 31.48 -9.15 -23.01
CA TYR A 234 32.51 -8.29 -22.40
C TYR A 234 31.90 -7.00 -21.89
N ASP A 235 32.49 -6.47 -20.81
CA ASP A 235 32.13 -5.17 -20.22
C ASP A 235 30.62 -5.03 -20.00
N VAL A 236 30.03 -6.09 -19.40
CA VAL A 236 28.59 -6.11 -19.14
C VAL A 236 28.27 -5.08 -18.05
N VAL A 237 27.34 -4.20 -18.35
CA VAL A 237 26.86 -3.13 -17.46
C VAL A 237 25.36 -3.25 -17.31
N LEU A 238 24.88 -3.26 -16.07
CA LEU A 238 23.48 -3.14 -15.71
C LEU A 238 23.18 -1.68 -15.35
N THR A 239 22.15 -1.11 -15.97
CA THR A 239 21.60 0.22 -15.66
C THR A 239 20.16 0.05 -15.22
N ASP A 240 19.86 0.43 -13.98
CA ASP A 240 18.52 0.38 -13.39
C ASP A 240 17.96 1.80 -13.26
N THR A 241 16.80 2.08 -13.86
CA THR A 241 16.17 3.40 -13.89
C THR A 241 14.91 3.41 -13.06
N LEU A 242 15.01 4.03 -11.88
CA LEU A 242 13.95 4.10 -10.89
C LEU A 242 12.83 5.06 -11.33
N PRO A 243 11.55 4.67 -11.20
CA PRO A 243 10.42 5.57 -11.41
C PRO A 243 10.33 6.62 -10.28
N ALA A 244 9.63 7.72 -10.55
CA ALA A 244 9.53 8.84 -9.60
C ALA A 244 8.86 8.47 -8.25
N GLY A 245 8.10 7.36 -8.21
CA GLY A 245 7.40 6.89 -7.00
C GLY A 245 8.22 6.00 -6.08
N VAL A 246 9.50 5.75 -6.38
CA VAL A 246 10.41 5.04 -5.50
C VAL A 246 11.72 5.80 -5.37
N SER A 247 12.39 5.68 -4.23
CA SER A 247 13.65 6.35 -3.94
C SER A 247 14.69 5.36 -3.47
N HIS A 248 15.95 5.58 -3.87
CA HIS A 248 17.12 4.85 -3.36
C HIS A 248 17.90 5.73 -2.38
N ASP A 249 18.55 5.13 -1.41
CA ASP A 249 19.28 5.83 -0.34
C ASP A 249 20.39 6.76 -0.86
N SER A 250 20.93 6.48 -2.05
CA SER A 250 21.91 7.37 -2.71
C SER A 250 21.31 8.66 -3.23
N GLY A 251 19.99 8.76 -3.33
CA GLY A 251 19.27 9.88 -3.97
C GLY A 251 19.35 9.90 -5.50
N MET A 252 19.95 8.88 -6.13
CA MET A 252 20.02 8.76 -7.59
C MET A 252 18.78 8.05 -8.13
N SER A 253 18.28 8.51 -9.28
CA SER A 253 17.19 7.89 -10.03
C SER A 253 17.68 6.87 -11.07
N GLN A 254 18.99 6.79 -11.31
CA GLN A 254 19.61 5.83 -12.19
C GLN A 254 20.82 5.22 -11.48
N LEU A 255 20.83 3.88 -11.39
CA LEU A 255 21.88 3.11 -10.74
C LEU A 255 22.60 2.29 -11.80
N THR A 256 23.93 2.32 -11.78
CA THR A 256 24.76 1.57 -12.73
C THR A 256 25.65 0.60 -11.96
N THR A 257 25.65 -0.66 -12.39
CA THR A 257 26.48 -1.73 -11.81
C THR A 257 27.30 -2.38 -12.91
N GLU A 258 28.61 -2.39 -12.77
CA GLU A 258 29.52 -3.12 -13.66
C GLU A 258 29.50 -4.60 -13.27
N LEU A 259 29.09 -5.47 -14.21
CA LEU A 259 29.02 -6.92 -14.03
C LEU A 259 30.27 -7.62 -14.56
N GLY A 260 31.10 -6.90 -15.35
CA GLY A 260 32.32 -7.41 -15.95
C GLY A 260 32.04 -8.34 -17.14
N THR A 261 32.85 -9.36 -17.30
CA THR A 261 32.71 -10.35 -18.36
C THR A 261 31.82 -11.51 -17.90
N LEU A 262 30.87 -11.91 -18.73
CA LEU A 262 30.04 -13.11 -18.51
C LEU A 262 30.40 -14.19 -19.50
N ALA A 263 30.85 -15.35 -19.00
CA ALA A 263 31.04 -16.57 -19.81
C ALA A 263 29.69 -17.12 -20.32
N PRO A 264 29.70 -17.97 -21.36
CA PRO A 264 28.51 -18.67 -21.82
C PRO A 264 27.79 -19.42 -20.70
N GLY A 265 26.49 -19.10 -20.49
CA GLY A 265 25.65 -19.66 -19.42
C GLY A 265 25.88 -19.05 -18.05
N GLU A 266 26.78 -18.08 -17.90
CA GLU A 266 27.01 -17.39 -16.62
C GLU A 266 25.93 -16.33 -16.36
N SER A 267 25.53 -16.24 -15.08
CA SER A 267 24.55 -15.25 -14.60
C SER A 267 25.15 -14.40 -13.48
N ARG A 268 24.65 -13.18 -13.35
CA ARG A 268 24.89 -12.28 -12.22
C ARG A 268 23.55 -11.78 -11.68
N ASP A 269 23.40 -11.89 -10.36
CA ASP A 269 22.24 -11.40 -9.64
C ASP A 269 22.58 -10.08 -8.96
N VAL A 270 21.68 -9.11 -9.07
CA VAL A 270 21.78 -7.80 -8.43
C VAL A 270 20.45 -7.50 -7.77
N THR A 271 20.47 -7.18 -6.47
CA THR A 271 19.26 -6.69 -5.78
C THR A 271 19.41 -5.20 -5.52
N VAL A 272 18.46 -4.42 -6.02
CA VAL A 272 18.34 -2.98 -5.77
C VAL A 272 17.27 -2.76 -4.70
N SER A 273 17.65 -2.17 -3.57
CA SER A 273 16.71 -1.87 -2.46
C SER A 273 16.28 -0.41 -2.53
N THR A 274 14.97 -0.19 -2.59
CA THR A 274 14.37 1.15 -2.67
C THR A 274 13.29 1.32 -1.61
N THR A 275 12.76 2.52 -1.47
CA THR A 275 11.63 2.85 -0.60
C THR A 275 10.52 3.45 -1.44
N ALA A 276 9.29 2.99 -1.24
CA ALA A 276 8.10 3.54 -1.87
C ALA A 276 7.85 4.97 -1.37
N SER A 277 7.84 5.97 -2.26
CA SER A 277 7.81 7.40 -1.91
C SER A 277 6.59 8.15 -2.43
N ALA A 278 5.79 7.53 -3.31
CA ALA A 278 4.52 8.08 -3.78
C ALA A 278 3.53 6.94 -4.06
N THR A 279 2.23 7.20 -3.85
CA THR A 279 1.15 6.25 -4.18
C THR A 279 0.98 6.10 -5.69
N GLY A 280 0.37 4.99 -6.12
CA GLY A 280 0.11 4.65 -7.53
C GLY A 280 0.97 3.50 -8.05
N GLU A 281 0.86 3.24 -9.35
CA GLU A 281 1.63 2.20 -10.05
C GLU A 281 2.99 2.74 -10.48
N HIS A 282 4.05 1.99 -10.18
CA HIS A 282 5.43 2.36 -10.48
C HIS A 282 6.18 1.16 -11.07
N CYS A 283 6.62 1.30 -12.33
CA CYS A 283 7.40 0.29 -13.03
C CYS A 283 8.87 0.71 -13.06
N ASN A 284 9.74 -0.17 -12.59
CA ASN A 284 11.18 0.00 -12.58
C ASN A 284 11.81 -0.78 -13.72
N VAL A 285 12.56 -0.09 -14.61
CA VAL A 285 13.16 -0.64 -15.83
C VAL A 285 14.65 -0.85 -15.63
N ALA A 286 15.14 -2.04 -15.98
CA ALA A 286 16.56 -2.37 -16.00
C ALA A 286 17.01 -2.72 -17.40
N VAL A 287 18.19 -2.21 -17.79
CA VAL A 287 18.84 -2.47 -19.08
C VAL A 287 20.20 -3.10 -18.82
N ALA A 288 20.47 -4.24 -19.44
CA ALA A 288 21.80 -4.83 -19.50
C ALA A 288 22.42 -4.60 -20.89
N SER A 289 23.66 -4.16 -20.94
CA SER A 289 24.42 -3.92 -22.16
C SER A 289 25.80 -4.53 -22.07
N ALA A 290 26.41 -4.86 -23.21
CA ALA A 290 27.77 -5.34 -23.30
C ALA A 290 28.48 -4.67 -24.48
N SER A 291 29.84 -4.66 -24.48
CA SER A 291 30.62 -4.06 -25.57
C SER A 291 30.50 -4.83 -26.89
N ASN A 292 30.06 -6.10 -26.84
CA ASN A 292 30.02 -7.02 -27.98
C ASN A 292 28.71 -7.82 -28.10
N ALA A 293 27.63 -7.38 -27.43
CA ALA A 293 26.29 -7.94 -27.57
C ALA A 293 25.24 -6.82 -27.56
N ASP A 294 24.08 -7.12 -28.15
CA ASP A 294 22.93 -6.20 -28.10
C ASP A 294 22.44 -6.02 -26.66
N SER A 295 21.94 -4.83 -26.37
CA SER A 295 21.32 -4.54 -25.06
C SER A 295 19.95 -5.21 -24.96
N VAL A 296 19.61 -5.61 -23.73
CA VAL A 296 18.32 -6.19 -23.36
C VAL A 296 17.73 -5.44 -22.18
N GLU A 297 16.40 -5.37 -22.10
CA GLU A 297 15.70 -4.70 -21.00
C GLU A 297 14.58 -5.59 -20.44
N ASP A 298 14.27 -5.38 -19.17
CA ASP A 298 13.12 -5.95 -18.49
C ASP A 298 12.64 -4.99 -17.40
N ASP A 299 11.37 -5.08 -17.03
CA ASP A 299 10.77 -4.23 -16.00
C ASP A 299 9.97 -5.05 -15.00
N ALA A 300 9.78 -4.45 -13.83
CA ALA A 300 8.87 -4.96 -12.81
C ALA A 300 8.08 -3.79 -12.20
N CYS A 301 6.81 -4.03 -11.90
CA CYS A 301 5.90 -3.00 -11.41
C CYS A 301 5.41 -3.32 -10.00
N ILE A 302 5.14 -2.26 -9.22
CA ILE A 302 4.46 -2.31 -7.93
C ILE A 302 3.33 -1.30 -7.90
N VAL A 303 2.33 -1.56 -7.08
CA VAL A 303 1.30 -0.59 -6.70
C VAL A 303 1.58 -0.13 -5.27
N VAL A 304 1.85 1.15 -5.10
CA VAL A 304 2.04 1.77 -3.79
C VAL A 304 0.71 2.33 -3.31
N VAL A 305 0.30 1.92 -2.12
CA VAL A 305 -0.97 2.31 -1.49
C VAL A 305 -0.75 2.96 -0.14
N GLU A 306 -1.71 3.76 0.28
CA GLU A 306 -1.73 4.39 1.59
C GLU A 306 -3.01 4.02 2.34
N ALA A 307 -2.92 3.84 3.66
CA ALA A 307 -4.07 3.67 4.53
C ALA A 307 -4.38 4.99 5.22
N GLY A 308 -5.67 5.34 5.31
CA GLY A 308 -6.09 6.58 5.95
C GLY A 308 -7.50 6.47 6.52
N ILE A 309 -7.77 7.13 7.63
CA ILE A 309 -9.10 7.26 8.22
C ILE A 309 -9.33 8.70 8.65
N ASP A 310 -10.53 9.19 8.36
CA ASP A 310 -11.02 10.46 8.83
C ASP A 310 -12.40 10.28 9.48
N VAL A 311 -12.74 11.14 10.45
CA VAL A 311 -14.06 11.16 11.05
C VAL A 311 -14.51 12.60 11.25
N VAL A 312 -15.73 12.87 10.83
CA VAL A 312 -16.38 14.19 10.96
C VAL A 312 -17.66 14.03 11.77
N LYS A 313 -17.87 14.94 12.71
CA LYS A 313 -19.06 14.98 13.54
C LYS A 313 -19.79 16.31 13.38
N GLU A 314 -21.07 16.21 13.08
CA GLU A 314 -21.99 17.34 13.02
C GLU A 314 -23.10 17.16 14.04
N GLY A 315 -23.58 18.25 14.61
CA GLY A 315 -24.63 18.18 15.63
C GLY A 315 -25.52 19.40 15.66
N THR A 316 -26.61 19.29 16.43
CA THR A 316 -27.52 20.40 16.71
C THR A 316 -26.79 21.49 17.47
N PRO A 317 -26.59 22.70 16.92
CA PRO A 317 -25.73 23.73 17.56
C PRO A 317 -26.38 24.35 18.82
N MET A 318 -27.73 24.36 18.92
CA MET A 318 -28.46 24.87 20.06
C MET A 318 -29.76 24.10 20.27
N GLN A 319 -30.06 23.76 21.51
CA GLN A 319 -31.30 23.10 21.88
C GLN A 319 -31.75 23.54 23.28
N PHE A 320 -33.01 23.35 23.59
CA PHE A 320 -33.54 23.59 24.93
C PHE A 320 -33.35 22.38 25.85
N ILE A 321 -33.14 22.62 27.13
CA ILE A 321 -33.05 21.60 28.19
C ILE A 321 -34.29 20.68 28.10
N ASN A 322 -34.08 19.36 28.25
CA ASN A 322 -35.06 18.29 28.11
C ASN A 322 -35.66 18.14 26.70
N LYS A 323 -35.06 18.74 25.68
CA LYS A 323 -35.40 18.46 24.27
C LYS A 323 -34.29 17.58 23.66
N ARG A 324 -34.59 16.95 22.54
CA ARG A 324 -33.66 16.05 21.82
C ARG A 324 -32.76 16.86 20.90
N ALA A 325 -31.47 16.56 20.92
CA ALA A 325 -30.50 16.98 19.92
C ALA A 325 -29.97 15.76 19.18
N SER A 326 -29.71 15.92 17.90
CA SER A 326 -29.19 14.86 17.04
C SER A 326 -27.78 15.17 16.60
N TYR A 327 -26.97 14.14 16.46
CA TYR A 327 -25.63 14.19 15.89
C TYR A 327 -25.50 13.18 14.78
N THR A 328 -24.75 13.55 13.76
CA THR A 328 -24.35 12.69 12.66
C THR A 328 -22.84 12.57 12.67
N ILE A 329 -22.35 11.35 12.62
CA ILE A 329 -20.93 11.01 12.54
C ILE A 329 -20.68 10.41 11.17
N THR A 330 -19.68 10.88 10.45
CA THR A 330 -19.28 10.31 9.17
C THR A 330 -17.82 9.85 9.27
N ALA A 331 -17.59 8.55 9.24
CA ALA A 331 -16.27 7.95 9.16
C ALA A 331 -15.93 7.65 7.70
N THR A 332 -14.77 8.09 7.25
CA THR A 332 -14.31 7.97 5.86
C THR A 332 -12.96 7.27 5.80
N ASN A 333 -12.85 6.25 4.96
CA ASN A 333 -11.56 5.72 4.56
C ASN A 333 -10.96 6.65 3.50
N THR A 334 -9.93 7.40 3.87
CA THR A 334 -9.24 8.36 2.97
C THR A 334 -8.09 7.72 2.19
N GLY A 335 -7.81 6.43 2.44
CA GLY A 335 -6.73 5.70 1.78
C GLY A 335 -7.19 4.81 0.62
N ASP A 336 -6.23 4.10 0.05
CA ASP A 336 -6.37 3.24 -1.15
C ASP A 336 -6.68 1.78 -0.81
N VAL A 337 -6.56 1.40 0.47
CA VAL A 337 -6.79 0.03 0.94
C VAL A 337 -8.08 -0.07 1.75
N PRO A 338 -8.83 -1.18 1.66
CA PRO A 338 -9.99 -1.39 2.50
C PRO A 338 -9.59 -1.49 3.97
N LEU A 339 -10.39 -0.88 4.86
CA LEU A 339 -10.24 -0.98 6.30
C LEU A 339 -11.25 -1.97 6.84
N THR A 340 -10.78 -3.00 7.55
CA THR A 340 -11.62 -3.95 8.28
C THR A 340 -11.66 -3.59 9.76
N ASP A 341 -12.71 -4.00 10.46
CA ASP A 341 -12.85 -3.80 11.91
C ASP A 341 -12.62 -2.36 12.37
N VAL A 342 -13.12 -1.39 11.58
CA VAL A 342 -13.11 0.03 11.97
C VAL A 342 -14.01 0.22 13.17
N VAL A 343 -13.47 0.72 14.25
CA VAL A 343 -14.19 1.02 15.50
C VAL A 343 -14.46 2.51 15.57
N VAL A 344 -15.75 2.89 15.56
CA VAL A 344 -16.22 4.27 15.79
C VAL A 344 -16.80 4.34 17.18
N THR A 345 -16.23 5.20 18.03
CA THR A 345 -16.65 5.38 19.43
C THR A 345 -17.06 6.81 19.69
N ASP A 346 -18.29 6.99 20.13
CA ASP A 346 -18.85 8.26 20.54
C ASP A 346 -18.98 8.33 22.06
N THR A 347 -18.57 9.45 22.66
CA THR A 347 -18.61 9.67 24.11
C THR A 347 -19.41 10.93 24.41
N VAL A 348 -20.65 10.73 24.81
CA VAL A 348 -21.57 11.81 25.22
C VAL A 348 -21.14 12.37 26.58
N PRO A 349 -21.01 13.71 26.73
CA PRO A 349 -20.62 14.34 28.00
C PRO A 349 -21.62 14.04 29.13
N ALA A 350 -21.13 13.98 30.36
CA ALA A 350 -21.91 13.56 31.53
C ALA A 350 -23.18 14.43 31.84
N GLN A 351 -23.21 15.66 31.32
CA GLN A 351 -24.35 16.58 31.46
C GLN A 351 -25.50 16.25 30.49
N ASN A 352 -25.22 15.40 29.52
CA ASN A 352 -26.17 14.92 28.54
C ASN A 352 -26.42 13.41 28.77
N GLU A 353 -27.56 12.93 28.31
CA GLU A 353 -27.94 11.53 28.37
C GLU A 353 -28.09 10.99 26.94
N LEU A 354 -27.42 9.89 26.62
CA LEU A 354 -27.59 9.19 25.34
C LEU A 354 -28.95 8.48 25.31
N LEU A 355 -29.81 8.88 24.37
CA LEU A 355 -31.15 8.27 24.21
C LEU A 355 -31.18 7.17 23.18
N SER A 356 -30.44 7.32 22.07
CA SER A 356 -30.46 6.36 20.96
C SER A 356 -29.19 6.49 20.14
N ALA A 357 -28.64 5.35 19.71
CA ALA A 357 -27.56 5.23 18.75
C ALA A 357 -27.78 3.93 17.94
N PRO A 358 -28.56 3.98 16.84
CA PRO A 358 -28.90 2.81 16.09
C PRO A 358 -27.68 2.03 15.60
N GLY A 359 -27.68 0.70 15.81
CA GLY A 359 -26.58 -0.17 15.40
C GLY A 359 -25.35 -0.16 16.30
N ALA A 360 -25.29 0.69 17.33
CA ALA A 360 -24.19 0.73 18.27
C ALA A 360 -24.34 -0.29 19.40
N GLN A 361 -23.21 -0.69 19.97
CA GLN A 361 -23.14 -1.22 21.32
C GLN A 361 -23.08 -0.03 22.29
N ILE A 362 -24.06 0.06 23.21
CA ILE A 362 -24.17 1.16 24.16
C ILE A 362 -23.71 0.72 25.54
N ASN A 363 -22.80 1.50 26.14
CA ASN A 363 -22.34 1.33 27.52
C ASN A 363 -22.38 2.68 28.23
N GLY A 364 -23.43 2.92 29.02
CA GLY A 364 -23.67 4.23 29.63
C GLY A 364 -23.85 5.33 28.58
N ASN A 365 -23.01 6.34 28.61
CA ASN A 365 -22.99 7.45 27.66
C ASN A 365 -22.04 7.22 26.46
N THR A 366 -21.55 6.01 26.24
CA THR A 366 -20.67 5.67 25.13
C THR A 366 -21.41 4.76 24.15
N ALA A 367 -21.35 5.11 22.87
CA ALA A 367 -21.87 4.33 21.76
C ALA A 367 -20.69 3.87 20.87
N THR A 368 -20.61 2.57 20.53
CA THR A 368 -19.55 2.00 19.73
C THR A 368 -20.13 1.22 18.55
N TRP A 369 -19.70 1.55 17.34
CA TRP A 369 -19.99 0.81 16.11
C TRP A 369 -18.73 0.14 15.60
N THR A 370 -18.90 -1.03 15.01
CA THR A 370 -17.84 -1.73 14.26
C THR A 370 -18.28 -1.89 12.82
N THR A 371 -17.44 -1.52 11.88
CA THR A 371 -17.75 -1.57 10.44
C THR A 371 -16.50 -1.83 9.62
N SER A 372 -16.68 -2.03 8.31
CA SER A 372 -15.59 -2.04 7.33
C SER A 372 -15.83 -0.91 6.33
N LEU A 373 -14.76 -0.30 5.81
CA LEU A 373 -14.81 0.77 4.83
C LEU A 373 -13.94 0.39 3.63
N GLY A 374 -14.52 0.28 2.43
CA GLY A 374 -13.76 0.19 1.19
C GLY A 374 -12.90 1.45 0.97
N ALA A 375 -11.95 1.40 0.04
CA ALA A 375 -11.15 2.57 -0.33
C ALA A 375 -12.05 3.74 -0.77
N GLY A 376 -11.89 4.90 -0.17
CA GLY A 376 -12.72 6.09 -0.39
C GLY A 376 -14.17 5.99 0.11
N GLU A 377 -14.56 4.91 0.78
CA GLU A 377 -15.93 4.72 1.30
C GLU A 377 -16.13 5.52 2.58
N SER A 378 -17.34 6.13 2.70
CA SER A 378 -17.82 6.79 3.92
C SER A 378 -19.04 6.08 4.46
N LYS A 379 -19.16 6.01 5.79
CA LYS A 379 -20.37 5.55 6.49
C LYS A 379 -20.77 6.54 7.56
N SER A 380 -22.09 6.78 7.63
CA SER A 380 -22.67 7.68 8.61
C SER A 380 -23.41 6.93 9.70
N PHE A 381 -23.29 7.43 10.93
CA PHE A 381 -23.95 6.94 12.14
C PHE A 381 -24.69 8.09 12.80
N GLU A 382 -25.84 7.80 13.34
CA GLU A 382 -26.67 8.79 14.01
C GLU A 382 -26.81 8.48 15.50
N LEU A 383 -26.84 9.52 16.31
CA LEU A 383 -27.22 9.40 17.71
C LEU A 383 -28.11 10.57 18.15
N THR A 384 -28.90 10.31 19.17
CA THR A 384 -29.79 11.31 19.79
C THR A 384 -29.48 11.38 21.27
N VAL A 385 -29.34 12.61 21.76
CA VAL A 385 -29.10 12.90 23.17
C VAL A 385 -30.13 13.85 23.72
N ILE A 386 -30.19 13.97 25.06
CA ILE A 386 -30.97 14.97 25.76
C ILE A 386 -30.08 15.68 26.79
N GLY A 387 -30.05 17.00 26.79
CA GLY A 387 -29.36 17.78 27.80
C GLY A 387 -30.20 18.01 29.05
N ARG A 388 -29.62 17.77 30.20
CA ARG A 388 -30.27 17.97 31.51
C ARG A 388 -29.86 19.25 32.22
N GLN A 389 -28.78 19.88 31.78
CA GLN A 389 -28.25 21.11 32.33
C GLN A 389 -28.02 22.15 31.24
N GLY A 390 -28.19 23.44 31.60
CA GLY A 390 -27.81 24.57 30.73
C GLY A 390 -26.30 24.67 30.58
N GLY A 391 -25.85 25.09 29.41
CA GLY A 391 -24.43 25.25 29.11
C GLY A 391 -24.08 24.68 27.73
N THR A 392 -22.84 24.91 27.31
CA THR A 392 -22.30 24.35 26.05
C THR A 392 -21.49 23.09 26.36
N TYR A 393 -21.89 22.00 25.79
CA TYR A 393 -21.22 20.71 25.99
C TYR A 393 -20.90 20.06 24.63
N CYS A 394 -19.64 19.64 24.49
CA CYS A 394 -19.15 19.01 23.24
C CYS A 394 -19.19 17.49 23.39
N ASN A 395 -19.74 16.84 22.38
CA ASN A 395 -19.80 15.40 22.25
C ASN A 395 -18.67 14.94 21.33
N GLN A 396 -17.78 14.05 21.84
CA GLN A 396 -16.57 13.61 21.17
C GLN A 396 -16.80 12.31 20.44
N VAL A 397 -16.11 12.16 19.29
CA VAL A 397 -16.06 10.91 18.53
C VAL A 397 -14.62 10.59 18.19
N SER A 398 -14.32 9.29 18.11
CA SER A 398 -13.08 8.77 17.54
C SER A 398 -13.39 7.64 16.57
N ALA A 399 -12.56 7.50 15.54
CA ALA A 399 -12.56 6.37 14.63
C ALA A 399 -11.15 5.76 14.57
N SER A 400 -11.04 4.44 14.59
CA SER A 400 -9.74 3.77 14.58
C SER A 400 -9.77 2.48 13.76
N SER A 401 -8.61 2.14 13.18
CA SER A 401 -8.34 0.83 12.58
C SER A 401 -7.03 0.29 13.16
N ALA A 402 -7.13 -0.82 13.88
CA ALA A 402 -5.96 -1.43 14.54
C ALA A 402 -4.99 -2.06 13.54
N GLU A 403 -5.49 -2.51 12.39
CA GLU A 403 -4.71 -3.16 11.34
C GLU A 403 -3.57 -2.26 10.82
N TYR A 404 -3.86 -0.97 10.65
CA TYR A 404 -2.89 0.00 10.14
C TYR A 404 -2.46 1.03 11.20
N GLY A 405 -2.93 0.90 12.46
CA GLY A 405 -2.63 1.85 13.52
C GLY A 405 -3.24 3.24 13.30
N LEU A 406 -4.36 3.34 12.56
CA LEU A 406 -5.01 4.59 12.22
C LEU A 406 -5.90 5.08 13.36
N PHE A 407 -5.94 6.41 13.52
CA PHE A 407 -6.79 7.09 14.48
C PHE A 407 -7.20 8.47 13.96
N GLY A 408 -8.48 8.79 14.08
CA GLY A 408 -9.05 10.10 13.81
C GLY A 408 -10.01 10.47 14.94
N GLU A 409 -10.19 11.75 15.22
CA GLU A 409 -11.11 12.27 16.23
C GLU A 409 -11.76 13.58 15.78
N ASP A 410 -12.98 13.83 16.25
CA ASP A 410 -13.71 15.09 16.05
C ASP A 410 -14.71 15.31 17.17
N ASP A 411 -15.26 16.51 17.29
CA ASP A 411 -16.31 16.82 18.25
C ASP A 411 -17.35 17.79 17.70
N ALA A 412 -18.54 17.74 18.28
CA ALA A 412 -19.59 18.71 18.01
C ALA A 412 -20.24 19.19 19.30
N CYS A 413 -20.41 20.50 19.42
CA CYS A 413 -20.92 21.12 20.62
C CYS A 413 -22.38 21.55 20.47
N THR A 414 -23.18 21.34 21.52
CA THR A 414 -24.55 21.84 21.63
C THR A 414 -24.66 22.81 22.80
N GLU A 415 -25.19 24.02 22.55
CA GLU A 415 -25.59 24.96 23.58
C GLU A 415 -27.00 24.59 24.08
N TRP A 416 -27.09 24.20 25.35
CA TRP A 416 -28.35 23.86 25.98
C TRP A 416 -28.88 25.08 26.73
N ARG A 417 -30.06 25.58 26.32
CA ARG A 417 -30.73 26.73 26.94
C ARG A 417 -31.91 26.28 27.73
N GLY A 418 -32.05 26.82 28.93
CA GLY A 418 -33.28 26.75 29.66
C GLY A 418 -34.31 27.71 29.07
N TYR A 419 -35.56 27.48 29.37
CA TYR A 419 -36.63 28.41 29.13
C TYR A 419 -37.55 28.49 30.36
N PRO A 420 -38.00 29.65 30.80
CA PRO A 420 -39.05 29.78 31.81
C PRO A 420 -40.42 29.49 31.20
N ALA A 421 -41.33 29.00 32.01
CA ALA A 421 -42.73 28.76 31.62
C ALA A 421 -43.62 29.00 32.82
N LEU A 422 -44.16 30.22 32.92
CA LEU A 422 -44.95 30.60 34.03
C LEU A 422 -46.41 30.15 33.86
N LEU A 423 -46.96 29.60 34.95
CA LEU A 423 -48.38 29.29 35.13
C LEU A 423 -48.88 30.15 36.26
N ILE A 424 -50.02 30.79 36.08
CA ILE A 424 -50.78 31.47 37.12
C ILE A 424 -52.09 30.72 37.36
N GLU A 425 -52.41 30.47 38.62
CA GLU A 425 -53.66 29.84 39.06
C GLU A 425 -54.26 30.67 40.18
N VAL A 426 -55.55 30.90 40.18
CA VAL A 426 -56.31 31.62 41.18
C VAL A 426 -57.42 30.71 41.70
N ILE A 427 -57.59 30.64 43.01
CA ILE A 427 -58.69 29.97 43.71
C ILE A 427 -59.24 30.86 44.82
N ASP A 428 -60.54 30.84 45.02
CA ASP A 428 -61.14 31.40 46.21
C ASP A 428 -61.34 30.32 47.29
N THR A 429 -61.42 30.76 48.55
CA THR A 429 -61.61 29.88 49.72
C THR A 429 -63.05 29.62 50.03
N GLU A 430 -63.92 30.54 49.68
CA GLU A 430 -65.36 30.50 49.94
C GLU A 430 -66.13 31.01 48.72
N ASP A 431 -66.96 30.18 48.16
CA ASP A 431 -67.92 30.43 47.08
C ASP A 431 -69.11 29.47 47.22
N PRO A 432 -70.35 29.97 47.32
CA PRO A 432 -70.81 31.38 47.27
C PRO A 432 -70.62 32.13 48.55
N LEU A 433 -70.71 33.51 48.49
CA LEU A 433 -70.66 34.45 49.61
C LEU A 433 -71.99 35.15 49.83
N LEU A 434 -72.30 35.51 51.08
CA LEU A 434 -73.32 36.50 51.40
C LEU A 434 -72.71 37.91 51.48
N VAL A 435 -73.51 38.98 51.18
CA VAL A 435 -73.00 40.36 51.37
C VAL A 435 -72.57 40.56 52.81
N GLY A 436 -71.33 41.07 53.03
CA GLY A 436 -70.65 41.24 54.31
C GLY A 436 -69.69 40.08 54.66
N GLU A 437 -69.72 38.96 53.97
CA GLU A 437 -68.76 37.85 54.18
C GLU A 437 -67.45 38.11 53.41
N GLN A 438 -66.41 37.43 53.84
CA GLN A 438 -65.08 37.54 53.25
C GLN A 438 -64.62 36.19 52.62
N THR A 439 -63.92 36.27 51.52
CA THR A 439 -63.18 35.17 50.93
C THR A 439 -61.74 35.56 50.76
N THR A 440 -60.85 34.55 50.62
CA THR A 440 -59.44 34.79 50.31
C THR A 440 -59.17 34.19 48.93
N TYR A 441 -58.77 35.04 48.00
CA TYR A 441 -58.20 34.60 46.73
C TYR A 441 -56.76 34.24 46.95
N ILE A 442 -56.40 32.99 46.68
CA ILE A 442 -55.04 32.45 46.68
C ILE A 442 -54.57 32.40 45.22
N ILE A 443 -53.51 33.17 44.95
CA ILE A 443 -52.89 33.23 43.63
C ILE A 443 -51.55 32.53 43.70
N GLN A 444 -51.38 31.48 42.92
CA GLN A 444 -50.09 30.75 42.80
C GLN A 444 -49.50 31.02 41.43
N ILE A 445 -48.22 31.37 41.39
CA ILE A 445 -47.44 31.48 40.18
C ILE A 445 -46.32 30.45 40.26
N THR A 446 -46.36 29.51 39.29
CA THR A 446 -45.40 28.42 39.22
C THR A 446 -44.53 28.58 37.99
N ASN A 447 -43.22 28.56 38.15
CA ASN A 447 -42.32 28.41 37.01
C ASN A 447 -42.17 26.93 36.65
N GLN A 448 -42.94 26.43 35.68
CA GLN A 448 -42.87 25.07 35.17
C GLN A 448 -41.70 24.85 34.21
N GLY A 449 -40.96 25.91 33.86
CA GLY A 449 -39.87 25.90 32.92
C GLY A 449 -38.59 25.23 33.44
N THR A 450 -37.51 25.42 32.69
CA THR A 450 -36.16 24.87 32.95
C THR A 450 -35.13 25.98 33.18
N ALA A 451 -35.53 27.23 33.14
CA ALA A 451 -34.72 28.39 33.49
C ALA A 451 -35.51 29.32 34.42
N ASP A 452 -34.80 30.16 35.11
CA ASP A 452 -35.36 31.19 35.97
C ASP A 452 -36.05 32.27 35.11
N ASP A 453 -37.11 32.92 35.66
CA ASP A 453 -37.71 34.14 35.13
C ASP A 453 -37.48 35.30 36.10
N THR A 454 -37.42 36.50 35.57
CA THR A 454 -37.10 37.70 36.38
C THR A 454 -38.23 38.70 36.37
N ASN A 455 -38.29 39.46 37.45
CA ASN A 455 -39.26 40.54 37.64
C ASN A 455 -40.73 40.09 37.48
N VAL A 456 -41.06 38.93 38.10
CA VAL A 456 -42.40 38.36 38.03
C VAL A 456 -43.34 39.20 38.84
N GLY A 457 -44.16 39.97 38.14
CA GLY A 457 -45.14 40.92 38.73
C GLY A 457 -46.56 40.38 38.69
N LEU A 458 -47.35 40.76 39.71
CA LEU A 458 -48.74 40.39 39.77
C LEU A 458 -49.56 41.69 40.01
N GLU A 459 -50.56 41.89 39.16
CA GLU A 459 -51.58 42.94 39.31
C GLU A 459 -52.94 42.28 39.43
N VAL A 460 -53.77 42.74 40.35
CA VAL A 460 -55.09 42.20 40.63
C VAL A 460 -56.15 43.34 40.57
N GLN A 461 -57.26 43.04 39.97
CA GLN A 461 -58.40 43.91 39.87
C GLN A 461 -59.66 43.16 40.33
N LEU A 462 -60.27 43.71 41.43
CA LEU A 462 -61.52 43.20 41.92
C LEU A 462 -62.70 43.94 41.27
N PRO A 463 -63.82 43.20 40.98
CA PRO A 463 -65.04 43.80 40.47
C PRO A 463 -65.77 44.65 41.57
N SER A 464 -66.78 45.38 41.19
CA SER A 464 -67.54 46.26 42.06
C SER A 464 -68.30 45.54 43.18
N GLN A 465 -68.53 44.23 43.03
CA GLN A 465 -69.21 43.39 44.04
C GLN A 465 -68.30 43.05 45.22
N LEU A 466 -67.01 43.27 45.09
CA LEU A 466 -66.00 42.96 46.08
C LEU A 466 -65.24 44.24 46.49
N LYS A 467 -64.71 44.24 47.69
CA LYS A 467 -63.83 45.29 48.22
C LYS A 467 -62.59 44.64 48.80
N VAL A 468 -61.43 45.14 48.47
CA VAL A 468 -60.15 44.68 49.04
C VAL A 468 -60.08 44.96 50.54
N VAL A 469 -59.81 43.90 51.31
CA VAL A 469 -59.58 44.01 52.78
C VAL A 469 -58.06 44.02 53.08
N SER A 470 -57.32 43.05 52.52
CA SER A 470 -55.90 42.96 52.72
C SER A 470 -55.23 42.23 51.55
N ALA A 471 -53.92 42.46 51.42
CA ALA A 471 -53.12 41.79 50.44
C ALA A 471 -51.76 41.39 51.07
N SER A 472 -51.38 40.13 50.90
CA SER A 472 -50.12 39.54 51.41
C SER A 472 -49.56 38.51 50.45
N GLY A 473 -48.32 38.12 50.63
CA GLY A 473 -47.68 37.09 49.81
C GLY A 473 -46.17 37.14 49.88
N ASP A 474 -45.50 36.45 48.96
CA ASP A 474 -44.03 36.35 48.87
C ASP A 474 -43.40 37.75 48.58
N THR A 475 -44.18 38.70 48.06
CA THR A 475 -43.78 40.09 47.97
C THR A 475 -44.86 41.02 48.53
N ARG A 476 -44.48 42.25 48.74
CA ARG A 476 -45.36 43.29 49.35
C ARG A 476 -46.45 43.75 48.37
N GLY A 477 -47.72 43.62 48.80
CA GLY A 477 -48.85 44.16 48.08
C GLY A 477 -49.11 45.65 48.42
N SER A 478 -49.55 46.42 47.43
CA SER A 478 -49.99 47.80 47.53
C SER A 478 -51.45 47.88 47.04
N ILE A 479 -52.35 48.35 47.91
CA ILE A 479 -53.79 48.44 47.61
C ILE A 479 -54.11 49.87 47.18
N SER A 480 -54.83 50.00 46.05
CA SER A 480 -55.37 51.27 45.53
C SER A 480 -56.82 51.08 45.06
N GLY A 481 -57.81 51.44 45.92
CA GLY A 481 -59.21 51.12 45.63
C GLY A 481 -59.45 49.60 45.52
N ASN A 482 -60.01 49.16 44.42
CA ASN A 482 -60.22 47.73 44.11
C ASN A 482 -59.07 47.06 43.28
N SER A 483 -57.92 47.71 43.18
CA SER A 483 -56.74 47.21 42.56
C SER A 483 -55.67 46.87 43.59
N VAL A 484 -54.95 45.77 43.39
CA VAL A 484 -53.75 45.37 44.15
C VAL A 484 -52.58 45.21 43.21
N SER A 485 -51.45 45.78 43.50
CA SER A 485 -50.21 45.63 42.80
C SER A 485 -49.15 45.03 43.73
N PHE A 486 -48.54 43.93 43.39
CA PHE A 486 -47.46 43.36 44.20
C PHE A 486 -46.10 43.80 43.64
N THR A 487 -45.15 44.05 44.54
CA THR A 487 -43.76 44.29 44.12
C THR A 487 -43.30 43.10 43.32
N PRO A 488 -42.68 43.30 42.14
CA PRO A 488 -42.21 42.18 41.35
C PRO A 488 -41.27 41.25 42.13
N TYR A 489 -41.48 39.92 42.02
CA TYR A 489 -40.58 38.92 42.57
C TYR A 489 -39.30 38.88 41.73
N PRO A 490 -38.11 39.10 42.36
CA PRO A 490 -36.90 39.42 41.58
C PRO A 490 -36.48 38.30 40.62
N VAL A 491 -36.45 37.05 41.11
CA VAL A 491 -36.04 35.87 40.37
C VAL A 491 -36.90 34.69 40.81
N LEU A 492 -37.73 34.18 39.92
CA LEU A 492 -38.51 32.96 40.15
C LEU A 492 -37.78 31.75 39.51
N GLY A 493 -37.16 30.96 40.36
CA GLY A 493 -36.35 29.81 39.95
C GLY A 493 -37.14 28.76 39.21
N SER A 494 -36.43 27.93 38.43
CA SER A 494 -37.04 26.74 37.78
C SER A 494 -37.71 25.85 38.82
N LYS A 495 -39.00 25.50 38.61
CA LYS A 495 -39.85 24.69 39.49
C LYS A 495 -40.21 25.36 40.82
N GLU A 496 -39.89 26.62 41.01
CA GLU A 496 -40.28 27.41 42.18
C GLU A 496 -41.74 27.86 42.04
N ILE A 497 -42.41 28.00 43.20
CA ILE A 497 -43.79 28.45 43.35
C ILE A 497 -43.78 29.62 44.28
N ILE A 498 -44.46 30.71 43.92
CA ILE A 498 -44.74 31.86 44.79
C ILE A 498 -46.24 31.99 44.97
N GLU A 499 -46.66 32.47 46.19
CA GLU A 499 -48.04 32.54 46.54
C GLU A 499 -48.40 33.97 46.99
N PHE A 500 -49.57 34.43 46.58
CA PHE A 500 -50.15 35.68 46.96
C PHE A 500 -51.54 35.44 47.48
N ARG A 501 -51.97 36.27 48.41
CA ARG A 501 -53.33 36.21 49.04
C ARG A 501 -53.99 37.60 49.03
N VAL A 502 -55.22 37.67 48.54
CA VAL A 502 -56.02 38.88 48.58
C VAL A 502 -57.33 38.51 49.28
N VAL A 503 -57.52 39.14 50.45
CA VAL A 503 -58.79 39.02 51.18
C VAL A 503 -59.76 40.07 50.65
N ALA A 504 -60.93 39.64 50.27
CA ALA A 504 -62.00 40.48 49.74
C ALA A 504 -63.30 40.28 50.54
N GLU A 505 -64.02 41.37 50.75
CA GLU A 505 -65.35 41.41 51.37
C GLU A 505 -66.39 41.62 50.29
N ALA A 506 -67.43 40.83 50.30
CA ALA A 506 -68.60 40.97 49.46
C ALA A 506 -69.41 42.22 49.84
N VAL A 507 -69.60 43.14 48.89
CA VAL A 507 -70.29 44.45 49.16
C VAL A 507 -71.54 44.65 48.32
N ALA A 508 -71.75 43.82 47.31
CA ALA A 508 -72.95 43.79 46.44
C ALA A 508 -73.21 42.43 45.85
N GLU A 509 -74.47 42.08 45.63
CA GLU A 509 -74.89 40.81 44.97
C GLU A 509 -74.44 40.75 43.52
N GLY A 510 -74.20 39.55 43.03
CA GLY A 510 -73.88 39.26 41.62
C GLY A 510 -72.74 38.32 41.38
N ASP A 511 -72.46 38.05 40.11
CA ASP A 511 -71.28 37.27 39.61
C ASP A 511 -70.03 38.15 39.71
N ALA A 512 -69.20 37.91 40.71
CA ALA A 512 -67.95 38.65 40.96
C ALA A 512 -66.78 37.99 40.22
N ARG A 513 -66.19 38.73 39.28
CA ARG A 513 -65.05 38.27 38.50
C ARG A 513 -63.77 38.89 39.00
N PHE A 514 -63.03 38.10 39.81
CA PHE A 514 -61.69 38.46 40.25
C PHE A 514 -60.71 38.32 39.12
N LYS A 515 -59.91 39.31 38.78
CA LYS A 515 -58.96 39.30 37.67
C LYS A 515 -57.54 39.45 38.18
N ALA A 516 -56.70 38.53 37.81
CA ALA A 516 -55.26 38.58 38.04
C ALA A 516 -54.52 38.70 36.71
N GLN A 517 -53.42 39.49 36.72
CA GLN A 517 -52.56 39.60 35.56
C GLN A 517 -51.12 39.37 36.00
N MET A 518 -50.48 38.37 35.46
CA MET A 518 -49.05 38.10 35.66
C MET A 518 -48.24 38.70 34.53
N LYS A 519 -47.07 39.26 34.84
CA LYS A 519 -46.07 39.77 33.90
C LYS A 519 -44.67 39.38 34.34
N SER A 520 -43.74 39.30 33.42
CA SER A 520 -42.33 39.13 33.70
C SER A 520 -41.48 39.76 32.59
N ASP A 521 -40.15 39.76 32.74
CA ASP A 521 -39.23 40.30 31.73
C ASP A 521 -39.30 39.50 30.41
N LEU A 522 -39.68 38.25 30.47
CA LEU A 522 -39.71 37.36 29.30
C LEU A 522 -41.10 37.21 28.67
N LEU A 523 -42.14 37.66 29.36
CA LEU A 523 -43.50 37.65 28.82
C LEU A 523 -43.75 38.88 27.95
N ALA A 524 -43.96 38.71 26.67
CA ALA A 524 -44.26 39.81 25.74
C ALA A 524 -45.59 40.51 26.07
N ASN A 525 -46.56 39.80 26.67
CA ASN A 525 -47.87 40.29 27.10
C ASN A 525 -48.19 39.73 28.49
N PRO A 526 -48.89 40.49 29.35
CA PRO A 526 -49.41 39.96 30.61
C PRO A 526 -50.30 38.74 30.39
N VAL A 527 -50.17 37.74 31.27
CA VAL A 527 -51.04 36.55 31.27
C VAL A 527 -52.20 36.81 32.24
N PRO A 528 -53.46 36.86 31.75
CA PRO A 528 -54.64 37.04 32.61
C PRO A 528 -55.08 35.70 33.17
N GLU A 529 -55.63 35.73 34.39
CA GLU A 529 -56.39 34.67 35.04
C GLU A 529 -57.60 35.25 35.71
N GLU A 530 -58.72 34.56 35.71
CA GLU A 530 -59.98 35.04 36.23
C GLU A 530 -60.64 33.96 37.09
N GLU A 531 -61.03 34.32 38.31
CA GLU A 531 -61.83 33.51 39.23
C GLU A 531 -63.19 34.07 39.42
N ALA A 532 -64.23 33.24 39.46
CA ALA A 532 -65.62 33.65 39.62
C ALA A 532 -66.14 33.30 41.01
N THR A 533 -66.69 34.29 41.73
CA THR A 533 -67.30 34.08 43.01
C THR A 533 -68.77 34.57 42.94
N GLN A 534 -69.71 33.76 43.30
CA GLN A 534 -71.12 34.18 43.34
C GLN A 534 -71.48 34.86 44.69
N VAL A 535 -72.00 36.07 44.64
CA VAL A 535 -72.43 36.79 45.81
C VAL A 535 -73.98 36.91 45.84
N TYR A 536 -74.57 36.55 46.93
CA TYR A 536 -75.99 36.60 47.18
C TYR A 536 -76.40 37.66 48.26
#